data_066ee1f0d8d3a61b901b7aa736e81f57
#
_entry.id   066ee1f0d8d3a61b901b7aa736e81f57
#
_cell.length_a   1.000
_cell.length_b   1.000
_cell.length_c   1.000
_cell.angle_alpha   90.00
_cell.angle_beta   90.00
_cell.angle_gamma   90.00
#
_symmetry.space_group_name_H-M   'P 1'
#
loop_
_entity.id
_entity.type
_entity.pdbx_description
1 polymer ?
#
loop_
_entity_poly.entity_id
_entity_poly.type
_entity_poly.pdbx_seq_one_letter_code
_entity_poly.pdbx_strand_id
1 'polypeptide(L)'
;MKQILYKLFEHQYLGRDEARTILQNIAQGKYNDVQVASLITVFLMRNISVEELCGFRDALLEMRVPVDLSEFAPIDIGGDGKNTFNISTAACFTVAGAGIPVVKHGNYGATSVSGASNVMEQHGVKFTSDVDQMRRSMEQCNIAYLHAPLFNPALKAVAPIRKGLAVRTFFNMLGPLANPVLP
;
A
#
# COMPACT_ATOMS: atom_id res chain seq x y z
N MET A 1 -0.53 1.64 22.96
CA MET A 1 0.32 2.68 22.32
C MET A 1 1.36 3.29 23.26
N LYS A 2 1.03 3.79 24.45
CA LYS A 2 2.01 4.48 25.34
C LYS A 2 3.31 3.68 25.57
N GLN A 3 3.21 2.43 25.99
CA GLN A 3 4.38 1.56 26.23
C GLN A 3 5.20 1.32 24.95
N ILE A 4 4.53 1.19 23.80
CA ILE A 4 5.17 1.03 22.50
C ILE A 4 6.00 2.26 22.16
N LEU A 5 5.43 3.47 22.33
CA LEU A 5 6.14 4.71 22.07
C LEU A 5 7.35 4.89 22.99
N TYR A 6 7.24 4.57 24.29
CA TYR A 6 8.39 4.61 25.19
C TYR A 6 9.51 3.68 24.74
N LYS A 7 9.18 2.42 24.40
CA LYS A 7 10.14 1.45 23.86
C LYS A 7 10.88 2.02 22.63
N LEU A 8 10.12 2.65 21.71
CA LEU A 8 10.69 3.23 20.50
C LEU A 8 11.52 4.49 20.78
N PHE A 9 11.14 5.32 21.75
CA PHE A 9 11.88 6.51 22.16
C PHE A 9 13.21 6.17 22.82
N GLU A 10 13.31 4.98 23.43
CA GLU A 10 14.55 4.40 23.94
C GLU A 10 15.38 3.68 22.85
N HIS A 11 15.08 3.94 21.57
CA HIS A 11 15.75 3.37 20.40
C HIS A 11 15.65 1.84 20.28
N GLN A 12 14.72 1.21 21.00
CA GLN A 12 14.46 -0.21 20.86
C GLN A 12 13.64 -0.50 19.59
N TYR A 13 13.77 -1.70 19.05
CA TYR A 13 13.04 -2.16 17.89
C TYR A 13 11.82 -3.00 18.30
N LEU A 14 10.80 -2.97 17.44
CA LEU A 14 9.67 -3.88 17.56
C LEU A 14 10.02 -5.25 16.96
N GLY A 15 9.53 -6.29 17.58
CA GLY A 15 9.51 -7.61 16.94
C GLY A 15 8.43 -7.66 15.84
N ARG A 16 8.52 -8.65 14.96
CA ARG A 16 7.58 -8.85 13.84
C ARG A 16 6.13 -8.94 14.31
N ASP A 17 5.85 -9.74 15.36
CA ASP A 17 4.50 -9.89 15.89
C ASP A 17 3.99 -8.63 16.60
N GLU A 18 4.86 -7.86 17.24
CA GLU A 18 4.49 -6.57 17.83
C GLU A 18 4.08 -5.58 16.72
N ALA A 19 4.88 -5.44 15.67
CA ALA A 19 4.60 -4.56 14.54
C ALA A 19 3.29 -4.97 13.84
N ARG A 20 3.08 -6.26 13.62
CA ARG A 20 1.83 -6.81 13.08
C ARG A 20 0.62 -6.41 13.94
N THR A 21 0.68 -6.66 15.23
CA THR A 21 -0.39 -6.36 16.18
C THR A 21 -0.69 -4.85 16.25
N ILE A 22 0.33 -4.01 16.19
CA ILE A 22 0.18 -2.55 16.20
C ILE A 22 -0.63 -2.10 14.99
N LEU A 23 -0.31 -2.56 13.78
CA LEU A 23 -1.03 -2.15 12.57
C LEU A 23 -2.46 -2.69 12.54
N GLN A 24 -2.69 -3.91 13.02
CA GLN A 24 -4.05 -4.44 13.20
C GLN A 24 -4.87 -3.56 14.16
N ASN A 25 -4.29 -3.14 15.27
CA ASN A 25 -4.95 -2.26 16.24
C ASN A 25 -5.22 -0.85 15.68
N ILE A 26 -4.32 -0.32 14.82
CA ILE A 26 -4.56 0.93 14.09
C ILE A 26 -5.77 0.77 13.15
N ALA A 27 -5.82 -0.29 12.38
CA ALA A 27 -6.92 -0.58 11.47
C ALA A 27 -8.28 -0.72 12.19
N GLN A 28 -8.26 -1.22 13.42
CA GLN A 28 -9.44 -1.36 14.30
C GLN A 28 -9.79 -0.07 15.06
N GLY A 29 -9.08 1.04 14.83
CA GLY A 29 -9.34 2.32 15.50
C GLY A 29 -9.03 2.36 16.99
N LYS A 30 -8.19 1.44 17.51
CA LYS A 30 -7.83 1.38 18.94
C LYS A 30 -6.87 2.51 19.37
N TYR A 31 -6.33 3.24 18.44
CA TYR A 31 -5.41 4.35 18.68
C TYR A 31 -5.93 5.62 18.01
N ASN A 32 -5.75 6.76 18.66
CA ASN A 32 -6.11 8.04 18.06
C ASN A 32 -5.04 8.52 17.06
N ASP A 33 -5.40 9.50 16.23
CA ASP A 33 -4.55 10.02 15.16
C ASP A 33 -3.22 10.56 15.66
N VAL A 34 -3.19 11.21 16.83
CA VAL A 34 -1.97 11.75 17.43
C VAL A 34 -1.00 10.63 17.80
N GLN A 35 -1.52 9.54 18.36
CA GLN A 35 -0.71 8.37 18.72
C GLN A 35 -0.14 7.67 17.48
N VAL A 36 -0.95 7.57 16.42
CA VAL A 36 -0.51 6.96 15.14
C VAL A 36 0.50 7.86 14.44
N ALA A 37 0.28 9.18 14.42
CA ALA A 37 1.23 10.15 13.89
C ALA A 37 2.57 10.08 14.63
N SER A 38 2.56 10.01 15.98
CA SER A 38 3.76 9.86 16.78
C SER A 38 4.53 8.58 16.43
N LEU A 39 3.83 7.46 16.28
CA LEU A 39 4.43 6.19 15.86
C LEU A 39 5.10 6.34 14.48
N ILE A 40 4.41 6.91 13.51
CA ILE A 40 4.94 7.10 12.15
C ILE A 40 6.18 7.98 12.19
N THR A 41 6.17 9.05 13.00
CA THR A 41 7.28 10.00 13.11
C THR A 41 8.56 9.34 13.65
N VAL A 42 8.45 8.39 14.57
CA VAL A 42 9.64 7.64 15.05
C VAL A 42 10.36 6.95 13.88
N PHE A 43 9.61 6.34 12.96
CA PHE A 43 10.19 5.70 11.77
C PHE A 43 10.70 6.67 10.70
N LEU A 44 10.48 7.97 10.86
CA LEU A 44 11.14 9.01 10.07
C LEU A 44 12.48 9.41 10.68
N MET A 45 12.62 9.26 12.00
CA MET A 45 13.84 9.61 12.74
C MET A 45 14.88 8.47 12.75
N ARG A 46 14.47 7.26 12.50
CA ARG A 46 15.33 6.08 12.38
C ARG A 46 14.88 5.15 11.25
N ASN A 47 15.79 4.31 10.79
CA ASN A 47 15.43 3.28 9.81
C ASN A 47 14.52 2.23 10.43
N ILE A 48 13.51 1.81 9.64
CA ILE A 48 12.70 0.66 9.98
C ILE A 48 13.53 -0.61 9.83
N SER A 49 13.43 -1.55 10.77
CA SER A 49 14.07 -2.85 10.66
C SER A 49 13.30 -3.78 9.71
N VAL A 50 13.96 -4.85 9.25
CA VAL A 50 13.31 -5.86 8.40
C VAL A 50 12.17 -6.54 9.15
N GLU A 51 12.34 -6.86 10.42
CA GLU A 51 11.32 -7.49 11.26
C GLU A 51 10.09 -6.59 11.42
N GLU A 52 10.29 -5.30 11.67
CA GLU A 52 9.21 -4.33 11.77
C GLU A 52 8.46 -4.19 10.42
N LEU A 53 9.20 -4.10 9.32
CA LEU A 53 8.61 -3.99 7.98
C LEU A 53 7.81 -5.25 7.62
N CYS A 54 8.37 -6.44 7.90
CA CYS A 54 7.69 -7.72 7.69
C CYS A 54 6.43 -7.82 8.55
N GLY A 55 6.47 -7.40 9.81
CA GLY A 55 5.29 -7.40 10.68
C GLY A 55 4.17 -6.50 10.16
N PHE A 56 4.50 -5.29 9.72
CA PHE A 56 3.51 -4.40 9.10
C PHE A 56 2.97 -4.96 7.78
N ARG A 57 3.83 -5.57 6.95
CA ARG A 57 3.39 -6.26 5.73
C ARG A 57 2.43 -7.40 6.04
N ASP A 58 2.76 -8.25 6.99
CA ASP A 58 1.94 -9.39 7.37
C ASP A 58 0.54 -8.94 7.81
N ALA A 59 0.45 -7.87 8.63
CA ALA A 59 -0.82 -7.28 9.03
C ALA A 59 -1.64 -6.80 7.82
N LEU A 60 -0.99 -6.15 6.83
CA LEU A 60 -1.67 -5.72 5.61
C LEU A 60 -2.22 -6.90 4.81
N LEU A 61 -1.44 -7.97 4.68
CA LEU A 61 -1.85 -9.16 3.94
C LEU A 61 -2.97 -9.94 4.67
N GLU A 62 -2.93 -10.01 5.99
CA GLU A 62 -3.97 -10.67 6.78
C GLU A 62 -5.32 -9.93 6.72
N MET A 63 -5.28 -8.59 6.70
CA MET A 63 -6.49 -7.75 6.71
C MET A 63 -6.98 -7.37 5.30
N ARG A 64 -6.29 -7.80 4.25
CA ARG A 64 -6.68 -7.43 2.89
C ARG A 64 -8.02 -8.02 2.50
N VAL A 65 -8.73 -7.35 1.62
CA VAL A 65 -9.82 -7.94 0.86
C VAL A 65 -9.17 -8.88 -0.17
N PRO A 66 -9.43 -10.19 -0.11
CA PRO A 66 -8.79 -11.13 -1.03
C PRO A 66 -9.29 -10.93 -2.46
N VAL A 67 -8.37 -11.04 -3.41
CA VAL A 67 -8.66 -11.01 -4.84
C VAL A 67 -7.94 -12.19 -5.48
N ASP A 68 -8.66 -13.09 -6.11
CA ASP A 68 -8.09 -14.21 -6.84
C ASP A 68 -8.12 -13.92 -8.35
N LEU A 69 -6.94 -13.67 -8.89
CA LEU A 69 -6.65 -13.51 -10.31
C LEU A 69 -5.46 -14.40 -10.70
N SER A 70 -5.19 -15.45 -9.91
CA SER A 70 -4.05 -16.37 -10.11
C SER A 70 -4.08 -17.09 -11.45
N GLU A 71 -5.26 -17.29 -12.01
CA GLU A 71 -5.46 -17.89 -13.36
C GLU A 71 -4.74 -17.12 -14.47
N PHE A 72 -4.49 -15.83 -14.31
CA PHE A 72 -3.77 -15.01 -15.28
C PHE A 72 -2.25 -14.99 -15.04
N ALA A 73 -1.75 -15.53 -13.93
CA ALA A 73 -0.35 -15.43 -13.51
C ALA A 73 0.22 -13.99 -13.64
N PRO A 74 -0.45 -13.00 -13.04
CA PRO A 74 -0.09 -11.60 -13.26
C PRO A 74 1.20 -11.20 -12.54
N ILE A 75 1.81 -10.12 -13.02
CA ILE A 75 2.89 -9.43 -12.33
C ILE A 75 2.41 -8.08 -11.78
N ASP A 76 3.11 -7.52 -10.79
CA ASP A 76 2.97 -6.11 -10.36
C ASP A 76 4.24 -5.33 -10.68
N ILE A 77 4.09 -4.04 -10.96
CA ILE A 77 5.20 -3.13 -11.20
C ILE A 77 5.15 -2.01 -10.15
N GLY A 78 6.06 -2.11 -9.17
CA GLY A 78 6.18 -1.17 -8.07
C GLY A 78 6.76 0.18 -8.45
N GLY A 79 6.69 1.14 -7.53
CA GLY A 79 7.24 2.48 -7.71
C GLY A 79 8.74 2.52 -7.41
N ASP A 80 9.47 3.40 -8.13
CA ASP A 80 10.93 3.60 -7.99
C ASP A 80 11.30 4.61 -6.89
N GLY A 81 10.30 5.27 -6.30
CA GLY A 81 10.50 6.28 -5.26
C GLY A 81 11.07 7.61 -5.75
N LYS A 82 11.23 7.81 -7.05
CA LYS A 82 11.73 9.05 -7.65
C LYS A 82 10.61 10.02 -7.98
N ASN A 83 10.92 11.31 -8.01
CA ASN A 83 9.96 12.34 -8.42
C ASN A 83 10.05 12.58 -9.94
N THR A 84 9.56 11.61 -10.71
CA THR A 84 9.46 11.65 -12.17
C THR A 84 8.00 11.60 -12.61
N PHE A 85 7.71 11.52 -13.93
CA PHE A 85 6.39 11.13 -14.36
C PHE A 85 6.07 9.69 -13.88
N ASN A 86 4.80 9.27 -13.87
CA ASN A 86 4.39 7.98 -13.31
C ASN A 86 4.90 6.79 -14.15
N ILE A 87 6.24 6.59 -14.17
CA ILE A 87 6.93 5.58 -14.98
C ILE A 87 6.36 4.19 -14.75
N SER A 88 6.21 3.77 -13.49
CA SER A 88 5.69 2.43 -13.17
C SER A 88 4.25 2.23 -13.63
N THR A 89 3.42 3.29 -13.64
CA THR A 89 2.06 3.21 -14.19
C THR A 89 2.09 3.10 -15.71
N ALA A 90 2.91 3.90 -16.39
CA ALA A 90 3.09 3.82 -17.84
C ALA A 90 3.66 2.45 -18.27
N ALA A 91 4.64 1.93 -17.53
CA ALA A 91 5.21 0.61 -17.77
C ALA A 91 4.17 -0.52 -17.68
N CYS A 92 3.20 -0.43 -16.76
CA CYS A 92 2.11 -1.40 -16.67
C CYS A 92 1.32 -1.50 -17.97
N PHE A 93 0.97 -0.39 -18.58
CA PHE A 93 0.26 -0.38 -19.86
C PHE A 93 1.12 -0.94 -21.00
N THR A 94 2.42 -0.59 -21.03
CA THR A 94 3.34 -1.11 -22.04
C THR A 94 3.47 -2.63 -21.95
N VAL A 95 3.65 -3.16 -20.73
CA VAL A 95 3.80 -4.59 -20.47
C VAL A 95 2.51 -5.35 -20.77
N ALA A 96 1.35 -4.80 -20.36
CA ALA A 96 0.05 -5.38 -20.69
C ALA A 96 -0.21 -5.40 -22.20
N GLY A 97 0.17 -4.34 -22.91
CA GLY A 97 0.10 -4.25 -24.37
C GLY A 97 1.03 -5.23 -25.09
N ALA A 98 2.09 -5.67 -24.44
CA ALA A 98 2.98 -6.74 -24.93
C ALA A 98 2.42 -8.15 -24.64
N GLY A 99 1.22 -8.26 -24.06
CA GLY A 99 0.55 -9.54 -23.78
C GLY A 99 0.88 -10.18 -22.42
N ILE A 100 1.58 -9.44 -21.54
CA ILE A 100 1.91 -9.94 -20.20
C ILE A 100 0.84 -9.42 -19.22
N PRO A 101 0.15 -10.30 -18.47
CA PRO A 101 -0.86 -9.90 -17.52
C PRO A 101 -0.28 -9.07 -16.36
N VAL A 102 -0.92 -7.95 -16.04
CA VAL A 102 -0.48 -7.01 -15.00
C VAL A 102 -1.61 -6.75 -14.02
N VAL A 103 -1.34 -6.90 -12.72
CA VAL A 103 -2.23 -6.43 -11.66
C VAL A 103 -1.52 -5.36 -10.85
N LYS A 104 -1.83 -4.10 -11.16
CA LYS A 104 -1.21 -2.97 -10.49
C LYS A 104 -1.94 -2.60 -9.21
N HIS A 105 -1.22 -2.65 -8.09
CA HIS A 105 -1.68 -2.11 -6.81
C HIS A 105 -1.17 -0.69 -6.62
N GLY A 106 -2.06 0.27 -6.44
CA GLY A 106 -1.68 1.68 -6.35
C GLY A 106 -2.58 2.55 -5.49
N ASN A 107 -2.13 3.78 -5.22
CA ASN A 107 -2.84 4.77 -4.42
C ASN A 107 -2.65 6.18 -5.01
N TYR A 108 -3.37 7.15 -4.44
CA TYR A 108 -3.10 8.57 -4.68
C TYR A 108 -1.72 8.95 -4.19
N GLY A 109 -1.14 9.99 -4.78
CA GLY A 109 0.11 10.56 -4.30
C GLY A 109 -0.06 11.12 -2.87
N ALA A 110 0.77 10.63 -1.93
CA ALA A 110 0.77 11.15 -0.57
C ALA A 110 1.63 12.43 -0.44
N THR A 111 2.69 12.50 -1.23
CA THR A 111 3.67 13.61 -1.21
C THR A 111 4.07 14.08 -2.61
N SER A 112 3.65 13.37 -3.65
CA SER A 112 3.85 13.75 -5.05
C SER A 112 2.62 14.47 -5.60
N VAL A 113 2.82 15.26 -6.63
CA VAL A 113 1.73 15.96 -7.37
C VAL A 113 0.73 14.95 -7.92
N SER A 114 1.18 13.75 -8.31
CA SER A 114 0.35 12.71 -8.90
C SER A 114 0.85 11.32 -8.50
N GLY A 115 -0.03 10.51 -7.91
CA GLY A 115 0.17 9.07 -7.71
C GLY A 115 -0.48 8.24 -8.82
N ALA A 116 -0.32 6.92 -8.74
CA ALA A 116 -0.89 6.01 -9.73
C ALA A 116 -2.41 6.16 -9.87
N SER A 117 -3.15 6.28 -8.75
CA SER A 117 -4.60 6.47 -8.79
C SER A 117 -5.02 7.78 -9.45
N ASN A 118 -4.23 8.86 -9.28
CA ASN A 118 -4.53 10.13 -9.96
C ASN A 118 -4.46 9.96 -11.49
N VAL A 119 -3.45 9.27 -11.98
CA VAL A 119 -3.29 8.99 -13.43
C VAL A 119 -4.45 8.15 -13.94
N MET A 120 -4.77 7.04 -13.25
CA MET A 120 -5.84 6.13 -13.67
C MET A 120 -7.19 6.84 -13.72
N GLU A 121 -7.49 7.66 -12.72
CA GLU A 121 -8.73 8.42 -12.62
C GLU A 121 -8.85 9.47 -13.74
N GLN A 122 -7.75 10.18 -14.07
CA GLN A 122 -7.71 11.12 -15.20
C GLN A 122 -7.92 10.44 -16.56
N HIS A 123 -7.56 9.18 -16.69
CA HIS A 123 -7.87 8.36 -17.87
C HIS A 123 -9.26 7.71 -17.82
N GLY A 124 -10.10 8.09 -16.85
CA GLY A 124 -11.48 7.62 -16.73
C GLY A 124 -11.68 6.26 -16.11
N VAL A 125 -10.62 5.67 -15.51
CA VAL A 125 -10.74 4.40 -14.81
C VAL A 125 -11.53 4.59 -13.52
N LYS A 126 -12.63 3.86 -13.37
CA LYS A 126 -13.42 3.81 -12.14
C LYS A 126 -12.91 2.69 -11.26
N PHE A 127 -12.55 3.03 -10.01
CA PHE A 127 -12.05 2.04 -9.06
C PHE A 127 -13.20 1.16 -8.56
N THR A 128 -12.96 -0.12 -8.54
CA THR A 128 -13.92 -1.13 -8.10
C THR A 128 -13.24 -2.18 -7.24
N SER A 129 -14.01 -2.87 -6.41
CA SER A 129 -13.63 -4.10 -5.71
C SER A 129 -14.36 -5.32 -6.25
N ASP A 130 -15.07 -5.17 -7.36
CA ASP A 130 -15.78 -6.25 -8.05
C ASP A 130 -14.77 -7.10 -8.85
N VAL A 131 -14.57 -8.34 -8.38
CA VAL A 131 -13.61 -9.29 -8.95
C VAL A 131 -13.98 -9.68 -10.40
N ASP A 132 -15.27 -9.77 -10.73
CA ASP A 132 -15.71 -10.11 -12.08
C ASP A 132 -15.41 -8.98 -13.09
N GLN A 133 -15.48 -7.72 -12.64
CA GLN A 133 -15.03 -6.60 -13.47
C GLN A 133 -13.51 -6.64 -13.69
N MET A 134 -12.75 -7.02 -12.67
CA MET A 134 -11.29 -7.16 -12.80
C MET A 134 -10.93 -8.31 -13.74
N ARG A 135 -11.60 -9.45 -13.66
CA ARG A 135 -11.41 -10.57 -14.59
C ARG A 135 -11.66 -10.14 -16.03
N ARG A 136 -12.79 -9.48 -16.30
CA ARG A 136 -13.08 -8.92 -17.63
C ARG A 136 -12.00 -7.95 -18.11
N SER A 137 -11.45 -7.11 -17.22
CA SER A 137 -10.34 -6.22 -17.58
C SER A 137 -9.08 -7.00 -17.92
N MET A 138 -8.75 -8.04 -17.16
CA MET A 138 -7.62 -8.92 -17.47
C MET A 138 -7.80 -9.64 -18.81
N GLU A 139 -8.97 -10.19 -19.08
CA GLU A 139 -9.30 -10.89 -20.35
C GLU A 139 -9.22 -9.96 -21.56
N GLN A 140 -9.65 -8.72 -21.42
CA GLN A 140 -9.74 -7.78 -22.55
C GLN A 140 -8.46 -6.97 -22.76
N CYS A 141 -7.77 -6.62 -21.69
CA CYS A 141 -6.68 -5.63 -21.72
C CYS A 141 -5.38 -6.11 -21.06
N ASN A 142 -5.33 -7.32 -20.51
CA ASN A 142 -4.21 -7.85 -19.72
C ASN A 142 -3.83 -6.99 -18.51
N ILE A 143 -4.71 -6.10 -18.04
CA ILE A 143 -4.41 -5.23 -16.91
C ILE A 143 -5.63 -5.05 -16.01
N ALA A 144 -5.41 -5.17 -14.69
CA ALA A 144 -6.35 -4.73 -13.67
C ALA A 144 -5.69 -3.75 -12.70
N TYR A 145 -6.47 -2.79 -12.20
CA TYR A 145 -6.00 -1.79 -11.26
C TYR A 145 -6.69 -1.95 -9.91
N LEU A 146 -5.89 -2.19 -8.87
CA LEU A 146 -6.34 -2.31 -7.49
C LEU A 146 -6.06 -1.00 -6.75
N HIS A 147 -7.09 -0.22 -6.48
CA HIS A 147 -6.98 0.98 -5.67
C HIS A 147 -6.84 0.59 -4.19
N ALA A 148 -5.67 0.79 -3.62
CA ALA A 148 -5.27 0.30 -2.31
C ALA A 148 -6.29 0.52 -1.17
N PRO A 149 -6.98 1.68 -1.05
CA PRO A 149 -7.98 1.89 -0.01
C PRO A 149 -9.21 0.97 -0.10
N LEU A 150 -9.52 0.40 -1.27
CA LEU A 150 -10.63 -0.55 -1.43
C LEU A 150 -10.27 -1.95 -0.94
N PHE A 151 -8.99 -2.30 -0.99
CA PHE A 151 -8.52 -3.65 -0.69
C PHE A 151 -7.80 -3.78 0.65
N ASN A 152 -7.44 -2.66 1.27
CA ASN A 152 -6.69 -2.68 2.51
C ASN A 152 -7.23 -1.67 3.54
N PRO A 153 -8.05 -2.13 4.49
CA PRO A 153 -8.63 -1.28 5.53
C PRO A 153 -7.59 -0.54 6.38
N ALA A 154 -6.43 -1.15 6.63
CA ALA A 154 -5.38 -0.52 7.42
C ALA A 154 -4.73 0.66 6.66
N LEU A 155 -4.53 0.55 5.35
CA LEU A 155 -4.05 1.67 4.53
C LEU A 155 -5.08 2.81 4.48
N LYS A 156 -6.37 2.47 4.45
CA LYS A 156 -7.45 3.46 4.53
C LYS A 156 -7.45 4.19 5.88
N ALA A 157 -7.25 3.48 6.98
CA ALA A 157 -7.23 4.06 8.33
C ALA A 157 -6.09 5.07 8.53
N VAL A 158 -4.91 4.83 7.94
CA VAL A 158 -3.75 5.73 8.09
C VAL A 158 -3.71 6.85 7.04
N ALA A 159 -4.54 6.82 6.02
CA ALA A 159 -4.50 7.78 4.92
C ALA A 159 -4.68 9.24 5.36
N PRO A 160 -5.64 9.61 6.24
CA PRO A 160 -5.79 10.99 6.72
C PRO A 160 -4.57 11.48 7.49
N ILE A 161 -4.00 10.61 8.34
CA ILE A 161 -2.83 10.93 9.17
C ILE A 161 -1.60 11.18 8.28
N ARG A 162 -1.37 10.30 7.30
CA ARG A 162 -0.28 10.46 6.33
C ARG A 162 -0.42 11.73 5.49
N LYS A 163 -1.65 12.07 5.09
CA LYS A 163 -1.96 13.33 4.38
C LYS A 163 -1.66 14.54 5.26
N GLY A 164 -2.01 14.49 6.56
CA GLY A 164 -1.72 15.55 7.51
C GLY A 164 -0.22 15.74 7.79
N LEU A 165 0.54 14.64 7.85
CA LEU A 165 2.01 14.68 8.01
C LEU A 165 2.72 15.23 6.76
N ALA A 166 2.15 15.06 5.57
CA ALA A 166 2.66 15.57 4.29
C ALA A 166 4.12 15.17 3.96
N VAL A 167 4.61 14.06 4.54
CA VAL A 167 5.96 13.54 4.32
C VAL A 167 5.92 12.06 3.88
N ARG A 168 6.97 11.60 3.21
CA ARG A 168 7.13 10.17 2.91
C ARG A 168 7.31 9.38 4.19
N THR A 169 6.62 8.26 4.29
CA THR A 169 6.66 7.37 5.45
C THR A 169 6.99 5.94 5.01
N PHE A 170 7.28 5.05 5.96
CA PHE A 170 7.51 3.63 5.66
C PHE A 170 6.33 2.95 4.95
N PHE A 171 5.11 3.48 5.06
CA PHE A 171 3.97 2.99 4.30
C PHE A 171 4.16 3.08 2.79
N ASN A 172 5.05 3.94 2.30
CA ASN A 172 5.37 4.00 0.88
C ASN A 172 6.14 2.76 0.39
N MET A 173 6.87 2.08 1.29
CA MET A 173 7.53 0.81 1.00
C MET A 173 6.56 -0.38 1.07
N LEU A 174 5.50 -0.27 1.85
CA LEU A 174 4.53 -1.36 2.05
C LEU A 174 3.59 -1.55 0.86
N GLY A 175 3.32 -0.50 0.08
CA GLY A 175 2.41 -0.58 -1.07
C GLY A 175 2.76 -1.72 -2.04
N PRO A 176 3.98 -1.78 -2.59
CA PRO A 176 4.40 -2.87 -3.47
C PRO A 176 4.45 -4.24 -2.79
N LEU A 177 4.66 -4.29 -1.47
CA LEU A 177 4.77 -5.54 -0.70
C LEU A 177 3.43 -6.12 -0.26
N ALA A 178 2.34 -5.40 -0.46
CA ALA A 178 1.01 -5.74 0.04
C ALA A 178 -0.06 -5.79 -1.07
N ASN A 179 0.36 -6.14 -2.31
CA ASN A 179 -0.59 -6.37 -3.39
C ASN A 179 -1.54 -7.53 -3.01
N PRO A 180 -2.88 -7.33 -3.05
CA PRO A 180 -3.84 -8.34 -2.63
C PRO A 180 -3.79 -9.65 -3.42
N VAL A 181 -3.37 -9.59 -4.68
CA VAL A 181 -3.28 -10.77 -5.58
C VAL A 181 -2.05 -11.62 -5.30
N LEU A 182 -1.02 -11.07 -4.63
CA LEU A 182 0.26 -11.76 -4.38
C LEU A 182 0.94 -12.24 -5.68
N PRO A 183 1.15 -11.33 -6.64
CA PRO A 183 1.74 -11.65 -7.95
C PRO A 183 3.21 -12.06 -7.85
#